data_a509b15906848aba5284ee83684ee601
#
_entry.id   a509b15906848aba5284ee83684ee601
#
_cell.length_a   1.000
_cell.length_b   1.000
_cell.length_c   1.000
_cell.angle_alpha   90.00
_cell.angle_beta   90.00
_cell.angle_gamma   90.00
#
_symmetry.space_group_name_H-M   'P 1'
#
loop_
_entity.id
_entity.type
_entity.pdbx_description
1 polymer ?
#
loop_
_entity_poly.entity_id
_entity_poly.type
_entity_poly.pdbx_seq_one_letter_code
_entity_poly.pdbx_strand_id
1 'polypeptide(L)'
;AGLMILPAIFALNPKANTEDLTDSSVGMMFSYLPKIFMALESSVGYVGASVVAAIFFLLVFFAAITSLVSITEVPTSSFIDTLGLSRKKALIWLVSVMGLLTVACIVSFGMVDGLTAFVEYGDMKKSFFDVVVDIFYDTILPLNGLLICLFARYRWKNSLDDELGRGDNGYEGSFTKRYVDISLATLIPIILLLVFINTVAQKYFAFTIIG
;
A
#
# COMPACT_ATOMS: atom_id res chain seq x y z
N ALA A 1 -0.24 9.73 -7.99
CA ALA A 1 1.17 9.38 -8.27
C ALA A 1 1.32 8.79 -9.67
N GLY A 2 0.62 7.70 -10.05
CA GLY A 2 0.77 7.05 -11.35
C GLY A 2 0.60 7.98 -12.57
N LEU A 3 -0.42 8.83 -12.57
CA LEU A 3 -0.68 9.79 -13.66
C LEU A 3 0.40 10.89 -13.78
N MET A 4 1.22 11.10 -12.77
CA MET A 4 2.30 12.10 -12.78
C MET A 4 3.65 11.44 -13.05
N ILE A 5 3.95 10.35 -12.37
CA ILE A 5 5.27 9.70 -12.40
C ILE A 5 5.47 8.95 -13.73
N LEU A 6 4.51 8.12 -14.14
CA LEU A 6 4.66 7.32 -15.36
C LEU A 6 4.84 8.17 -16.63
N PRO A 7 3.98 9.17 -16.92
CA PRO A 7 4.19 10.01 -18.08
C PRO A 7 5.51 10.78 -18.03
N ALA A 8 5.96 11.22 -16.84
CA ALA A 8 7.22 11.93 -16.71
C ALA A 8 8.44 11.02 -16.98
N ILE A 9 8.39 9.75 -16.54
CA ILE A 9 9.46 8.77 -16.83
C ILE A 9 9.58 8.54 -18.34
N PHE A 10 8.46 8.28 -19.03
CA PHE A 10 8.47 8.06 -20.48
C PHE A 10 8.82 9.32 -21.29
N ALA A 11 8.46 10.51 -20.80
CA ALA A 11 8.86 11.76 -21.43
C ALA A 11 10.38 11.99 -21.34
N LEU A 12 11.00 11.61 -20.22
CA LEU A 12 12.44 11.74 -20.00
C LEU A 12 13.26 10.62 -20.65
N ASN A 13 12.71 9.43 -20.73
CA ASN A 13 13.34 8.27 -21.33
C ASN A 13 12.35 7.49 -22.20
N PRO A 14 12.15 7.91 -23.48
CA PRO A 14 11.21 7.27 -24.40
C PRO A 14 11.54 5.80 -24.71
N LYS A 15 12.74 5.34 -24.36
CA LYS A 15 13.21 3.96 -24.54
C LYS A 15 13.22 3.15 -23.24
N ALA A 16 12.64 3.69 -22.15
CA ALA A 16 12.51 2.94 -20.91
C ALA A 16 11.66 1.69 -21.14
N ASN A 17 12.21 0.52 -20.86
CA ASN A 17 11.44 -0.72 -20.88
C ASN A 17 10.50 -0.74 -19.68
N THR A 18 9.28 -1.21 -19.89
CA THR A 18 8.30 -1.41 -18.82
C THR A 18 8.78 -2.45 -17.80
N GLU A 19 9.65 -3.37 -18.20
CA GLU A 19 10.28 -4.36 -17.32
C GLU A 19 11.20 -3.73 -16.27
N ASP A 20 11.93 -2.66 -16.63
CA ASP A 20 12.79 -1.93 -15.69
C ASP A 20 12.00 -1.13 -14.63
N LEU A 21 10.70 -0.93 -14.85
CA LEU A 21 9.83 -0.17 -13.96
C LEU A 21 9.17 -1.03 -12.86
N THR A 22 9.26 -2.36 -12.97
CA THR A 22 8.48 -3.28 -12.13
C THR A 22 9.18 -3.74 -10.85
N ASP A 23 10.48 -3.50 -10.72
CA ASP A 23 11.29 -4.12 -9.66
C ASP A 23 10.98 -3.64 -8.24
N SER A 24 10.54 -2.39 -8.05
CA SER A 24 10.12 -1.90 -6.73
C SER A 24 9.46 -0.53 -6.83
N SER A 25 8.28 -0.37 -6.22
CA SER A 25 7.63 0.95 -6.08
C SER A 25 8.50 1.94 -5.30
N VAL A 26 9.29 1.45 -4.34
CA VAL A 26 10.26 2.24 -3.58
C VAL A 26 11.44 2.65 -4.47
N GLY A 27 11.97 1.70 -5.26
CA GLY A 27 13.02 1.98 -6.25
C GLY A 27 12.58 3.02 -7.27
N MET A 28 11.35 2.92 -7.78
CA MET A 28 10.78 3.93 -8.69
C MET A 28 10.75 5.34 -8.04
N MET A 29 10.27 5.45 -6.81
CA MET A 29 10.21 6.74 -6.11
C MET A 29 11.59 7.38 -5.93
N PHE A 30 12.55 6.63 -5.42
CA PHE A 30 13.84 7.19 -5.05
C PHE A 30 14.85 7.26 -6.21
N SER A 31 14.67 6.45 -7.26
CA SER A 31 15.55 6.47 -8.43
C SER A 31 15.06 7.42 -9.54
N TYR A 32 13.75 7.47 -9.79
CA TYR A 32 13.21 8.24 -10.91
C TYR A 32 12.76 9.65 -10.54
N LEU A 33 12.18 9.88 -9.35
CA LEU A 33 11.77 11.23 -8.95
C LEU A 33 12.94 12.23 -8.92
N PRO A 34 14.12 11.89 -8.37
CA PRO A 34 15.27 12.81 -8.46
C PRO A 34 15.66 13.15 -9.90
N LYS A 35 15.61 12.17 -10.83
CA LYS A 35 15.89 12.42 -12.24
C LYS A 35 14.89 13.37 -12.89
N ILE A 36 13.60 13.28 -12.50
CA ILE A 36 12.56 14.19 -12.97
C ILE A 36 12.86 15.63 -12.50
N PHE A 37 13.26 15.79 -11.23
CA PHE A 37 13.62 17.11 -10.70
C PHE A 37 14.90 17.67 -11.35
N MET A 38 15.88 16.81 -11.65
CA MET A 38 17.07 17.23 -12.43
C MET A 38 16.72 17.68 -13.85
N ALA A 39 15.78 17.00 -14.51
CA ALA A 39 15.31 17.41 -15.82
C ALA A 39 14.55 18.77 -15.80
N LEU A 40 13.86 19.04 -14.68
CA LEU A 40 13.16 20.32 -14.47
C LEU A 40 14.15 21.51 -14.39
N GLU A 41 15.42 21.27 -14.05
CA GLU A 41 16.48 22.29 -14.00
C GLU A 41 16.62 23.03 -15.31
N SER A 42 16.45 22.35 -16.45
CA SER A 42 16.51 22.98 -17.77
C SER A 42 15.45 24.06 -18.01
N SER A 43 14.31 23.98 -17.30
CA SER A 43 13.16 24.88 -17.46
C SER A 43 13.10 25.99 -16.41
N VAL A 44 13.45 25.69 -15.16
CA VAL A 44 13.30 26.62 -14.02
C VAL A 44 14.63 26.96 -13.33
N GLY A 45 15.75 26.46 -13.85
CA GLY A 45 17.08 26.59 -13.26
C GLY A 45 17.30 25.73 -12.03
N TYR A 46 18.57 25.57 -11.64
CA TYR A 46 18.98 24.70 -10.52
C TYR A 46 18.28 25.05 -9.20
N VAL A 47 18.22 26.32 -8.84
CA VAL A 47 17.59 26.78 -7.60
C VAL A 47 16.08 26.48 -7.60
N GLY A 48 15.40 26.77 -8.71
CA GLY A 48 13.97 26.49 -8.86
C GLY A 48 13.66 24.99 -8.75
N ALA A 49 14.39 24.15 -9.45
CA ALA A 49 14.25 22.70 -9.39
C ALA A 49 14.51 22.15 -7.98
N SER A 50 15.54 22.64 -7.29
CA SER A 50 15.88 22.24 -5.91
C SER A 50 14.79 22.64 -4.92
N VAL A 51 14.21 23.82 -5.03
CA VAL A 51 13.11 24.27 -4.17
C VAL A 51 11.86 23.40 -4.38
N VAL A 52 11.50 23.12 -5.63
CA VAL A 52 10.35 22.25 -5.96
C VAL A 52 10.57 20.84 -5.41
N ALA A 53 11.76 20.28 -5.57
CA ALA A 53 12.11 18.97 -5.02
C ALA A 53 12.02 18.95 -3.49
N ALA A 54 12.58 19.98 -2.83
CA ALA A 54 12.52 20.07 -1.36
C ALA A 54 11.09 20.17 -0.84
N ILE A 55 10.25 20.99 -1.45
CA ILE A 55 8.82 21.09 -1.08
C ILE A 55 8.11 19.74 -1.30
N PHE A 56 8.36 19.09 -2.43
CA PHE A 56 7.75 17.80 -2.74
C PHE A 56 8.11 16.74 -1.69
N PHE A 57 9.40 16.57 -1.38
CA PHE A 57 9.83 15.58 -0.38
C PHE A 57 9.36 15.95 1.03
N LEU A 58 9.26 17.23 1.36
CA LEU A 58 8.67 17.68 2.62
C LEU A 58 7.18 17.30 2.72
N LEU A 59 6.42 17.49 1.65
CA LEU A 59 5.01 17.06 1.60
C LEU A 59 4.86 15.54 1.72
N VAL A 60 5.70 14.78 1.03
CA VAL A 60 5.74 13.31 1.14
C VAL A 60 6.06 12.88 2.57
N PHE A 61 7.00 13.55 3.23
CA PHE A 61 7.37 13.28 4.62
C PHE A 61 6.19 13.52 5.58
N PHE A 62 5.49 14.64 5.46
CA PHE A 62 4.30 14.92 6.28
C PHE A 62 3.16 13.93 5.98
N ALA A 63 2.93 13.58 4.71
CA ALA A 63 1.95 12.58 4.34
C ALA A 63 2.28 11.21 4.94
N ALA A 64 3.55 10.82 4.94
CA ALA A 64 4.00 9.56 5.55
C ALA A 64 3.78 9.56 7.08
N ILE A 65 4.13 10.64 7.77
CA ILE A 65 3.92 10.76 9.23
C ILE A 65 2.43 10.67 9.59
N THR A 66 1.57 11.42 8.89
CA THR A 66 0.13 11.40 9.18
C THR A 66 -0.48 10.01 8.93
N SER A 67 -0.07 9.34 7.87
CA SER A 67 -0.48 7.96 7.58
C SER A 67 0.02 6.98 8.65
N LEU A 68 1.27 7.12 9.09
CA LEU A 68 1.84 6.28 10.14
C LEU A 68 1.07 6.41 11.46
N VAL A 69 0.74 7.63 11.87
CA VAL A 69 -0.08 7.89 13.07
C VAL A 69 -1.44 7.21 12.94
N SER A 70 -2.12 7.36 11.80
CA SER A 70 -3.44 6.77 11.59
C SER A 70 -3.40 5.23 11.59
N ILE A 71 -2.41 4.64 10.95
CA ILE A 71 -2.25 3.17 10.90
C ILE A 71 -1.92 2.60 12.30
N THR A 72 -1.17 3.31 13.12
CA THR A 72 -0.81 2.84 14.47
C THR A 72 -1.97 2.94 15.47
N GLU A 73 -2.96 3.79 15.23
CA GLU A 73 -4.10 3.96 16.12
C GLU A 73 -4.99 2.71 16.19
N VAL A 74 -5.23 2.04 15.04
CA VAL A 74 -6.08 0.83 14.98
C VAL A 74 -5.55 -0.31 15.86
N PRO A 75 -4.30 -0.78 15.71
CA PRO A 75 -3.77 -1.82 16.60
C PRO A 75 -3.61 -1.33 18.04
N THR A 76 -3.36 -0.04 18.27
CA THR A 76 -3.30 0.53 19.64
C THR A 76 -4.65 0.39 20.34
N SER A 77 -5.74 0.76 19.66
CA SER A 77 -7.10 0.61 20.20
C SER A 77 -7.43 -0.86 20.44
N SER A 78 -7.07 -1.74 19.50
CA SER A 78 -7.28 -3.18 19.67
C SER A 78 -6.55 -3.75 20.89
N PHE A 79 -5.32 -3.32 21.16
CA PHE A 79 -4.57 -3.75 22.36
C PHE A 79 -5.19 -3.24 23.65
N ILE A 80 -5.75 -2.01 23.65
CA ILE A 80 -6.46 -1.46 24.79
C ILE A 80 -7.73 -2.28 25.04
N ASP A 81 -8.54 -2.51 24.01
CA ASP A 81 -9.85 -3.14 24.13
C ASP A 81 -9.76 -4.64 24.45
N THR A 82 -8.79 -5.33 23.83
CA THR A 82 -8.68 -6.80 23.94
C THR A 82 -7.83 -7.22 25.14
N LEU A 83 -6.72 -6.51 25.41
CA LEU A 83 -5.75 -6.88 26.44
C LEU A 83 -5.86 -6.00 27.71
N GLY A 84 -6.73 -5.01 27.71
CA GLY A 84 -6.88 -4.10 28.84
C GLY A 84 -5.62 -3.25 29.13
N LEU A 85 -4.76 -3.07 28.16
CA LEU A 85 -3.52 -2.31 28.33
C LEU A 85 -3.80 -0.81 28.41
N SER A 86 -3.00 -0.10 29.20
CA SER A 86 -3.03 1.37 29.11
C SER A 86 -2.46 1.83 27.76
N ARG A 87 -2.99 2.92 27.21
CA ARG A 87 -2.56 3.49 25.92
C ARG A 87 -1.04 3.63 25.79
N LYS A 88 -0.38 4.08 26.85
CA LYS A 88 1.08 4.21 26.89
C LYS A 88 1.80 2.87 26.71
N LYS A 89 1.33 1.82 27.39
CA LYS A 89 1.92 0.47 27.26
C LYS A 89 1.67 -0.11 25.87
N ALA A 90 0.45 0.03 25.35
CA ALA A 90 0.09 -0.42 24.00
C ALA A 90 0.98 0.25 22.93
N LEU A 91 1.15 1.56 23.01
CA LEU A 91 2.02 2.31 22.10
C LEU A 91 3.49 1.89 22.20
N ILE A 92 4.04 1.75 23.42
CA ILE A 92 5.44 1.32 23.61
C ILE A 92 5.65 -0.06 23.00
N TRP A 93 4.75 -1.00 23.24
CA TRP A 93 4.80 -2.35 22.68
C TRP A 93 4.78 -2.32 21.14
N LEU A 94 3.80 -1.61 20.59
CA LEU A 94 3.63 -1.50 19.14
C LEU A 94 4.84 -0.85 18.47
N VAL A 95 5.28 0.31 18.98
CA VAL A 95 6.44 1.03 18.43
C VAL A 95 7.73 0.22 18.55
N SER A 96 7.89 -0.55 19.64
CA SER A 96 9.06 -1.43 19.80
C SER A 96 9.08 -2.55 18.75
N VAL A 97 7.95 -3.22 18.53
CA VAL A 97 7.85 -4.29 17.52
C VAL A 97 8.03 -3.72 16.11
N MET A 98 7.35 -2.64 15.79
CA MET A 98 7.48 -1.97 14.49
C MET A 98 8.90 -1.45 14.25
N GLY A 99 9.52 -0.86 15.27
CA GLY A 99 10.90 -0.38 15.19
C GLY A 99 11.89 -1.49 14.92
N LEU A 100 11.72 -2.63 15.57
CA LEU A 100 12.58 -3.81 15.37
C LEU A 100 12.43 -4.36 13.94
N LEU A 101 11.21 -4.48 13.44
CA LEU A 101 10.94 -4.89 12.06
C LEU A 101 11.50 -3.87 11.05
N THR A 102 11.36 -2.58 11.33
CA THR A 102 11.90 -1.52 10.46
C THR A 102 13.42 -1.59 10.38
N VAL A 103 14.12 -1.81 11.50
CA VAL A 103 15.58 -1.99 11.49
C VAL A 103 15.97 -3.22 10.68
N ALA A 104 15.27 -4.35 10.83
CA ALA A 104 15.52 -5.55 10.05
C ALA A 104 15.32 -5.31 8.54
N CYS A 105 14.27 -4.56 8.17
CA CYS A 105 14.03 -4.16 6.77
C CYS A 105 15.15 -3.25 6.24
N ILE A 106 15.62 -2.26 7.02
CA ILE A 106 16.70 -1.36 6.60
C ILE A 106 17.99 -2.16 6.36
N VAL A 107 18.33 -3.04 7.29
CA VAL A 107 19.54 -3.86 7.20
C VAL A 107 19.51 -4.85 6.02
N SER A 108 18.31 -5.21 5.54
CA SER A 108 18.14 -6.07 4.36
C SER A 108 18.50 -5.41 3.02
N PHE A 109 18.76 -4.11 2.99
CA PHE A 109 19.22 -3.39 1.80
C PHE A 109 20.74 -3.44 1.58
N GLY A 110 21.33 -4.63 1.67
CA GLY A 110 22.75 -4.87 1.36
C GLY A 110 23.70 -4.71 2.54
N MET A 111 23.21 -4.52 3.78
CA MET A 111 24.07 -4.44 4.97
C MET A 111 24.42 -5.82 5.53
N VAL A 112 23.52 -6.80 5.40
CA VAL A 112 23.71 -8.17 5.86
C VAL A 112 23.27 -9.14 4.78
N ASP A 113 24.19 -9.94 4.24
CA ASP A 113 23.94 -10.86 3.13
C ASP A 113 22.78 -11.84 3.41
N GLY A 114 22.68 -12.36 4.63
CA GLY A 114 21.60 -13.28 5.04
C GLY A 114 20.20 -12.65 5.07
N LEU A 115 20.08 -11.32 5.16
CA LEU A 115 18.80 -10.60 5.08
C LEU A 115 18.56 -10.02 3.68
N THR A 116 19.64 -9.78 2.93
CA THR A 116 19.56 -9.28 1.54
C THR A 116 19.15 -10.38 0.57
N ALA A 117 19.55 -11.61 0.80
CA ALA A 117 19.13 -12.81 0.08
C ALA A 117 18.48 -13.79 1.05
N PHE A 118 17.33 -13.38 1.63
CA PHE A 118 16.72 -14.07 2.76
C PHE A 118 16.03 -15.37 2.35
N VAL A 119 15.28 -15.35 1.26
CA VAL A 119 14.54 -16.51 0.71
C VAL A 119 14.54 -16.43 -0.81
N GLU A 120 14.41 -17.57 -1.46
CA GLU A 120 14.26 -17.69 -2.91
C GLU A 120 12.89 -18.27 -3.25
N TYR A 121 12.05 -17.51 -3.94
CA TYR A 121 10.79 -17.94 -4.50
C TYR A 121 10.41 -17.06 -5.70
N GLY A 122 9.55 -17.57 -6.59
CA GLY A 122 9.17 -16.86 -7.82
C GLY A 122 10.37 -16.60 -8.74
N ASP A 123 11.35 -17.53 -8.78
CA ASP A 123 12.58 -17.47 -9.56
C ASP A 123 13.50 -16.26 -9.24
N MET A 124 13.31 -15.60 -8.09
CA MET A 124 14.14 -14.49 -7.65
C MET A 124 14.56 -14.62 -6.19
N LYS A 125 15.77 -14.12 -5.89
CA LYS A 125 16.22 -13.94 -4.50
C LYS A 125 15.54 -12.72 -3.92
N LYS A 126 14.86 -12.90 -2.81
CA LYS A 126 14.10 -11.87 -2.11
C LYS A 126 14.80 -11.43 -0.84
N SER A 127 14.89 -10.14 -0.62
CA SER A 127 15.32 -9.57 0.64
C SER A 127 14.25 -9.74 1.73
N PHE A 128 14.61 -9.60 2.99
CA PHE A 128 13.63 -9.61 4.09
C PHE A 128 12.55 -8.54 3.88
N PHE A 129 12.92 -7.36 3.39
CA PHE A 129 11.97 -6.31 3.04
C PHE A 129 10.98 -6.77 1.97
N ASP A 130 11.46 -7.39 0.88
CA ASP A 130 10.59 -7.89 -0.20
C ASP A 130 9.60 -8.94 0.32
N VAL A 131 10.05 -9.84 1.19
CA VAL A 131 9.17 -10.84 1.83
C VAL A 131 8.08 -10.18 2.67
N VAL A 132 8.42 -9.17 3.45
CA VAL A 132 7.44 -8.42 4.25
C VAL A 132 6.42 -7.73 3.34
N VAL A 133 6.87 -7.11 2.25
CA VAL A 133 5.98 -6.45 1.27
C VAL A 133 5.10 -7.49 0.57
N ASP A 134 5.66 -8.57 0.05
CA ASP A 134 4.94 -9.60 -0.68
C ASP A 134 3.85 -10.26 0.19
N ILE A 135 4.13 -10.49 1.48
CA ILE A 135 3.16 -11.09 2.40
C ILE A 135 2.11 -10.07 2.86
N PHE A 136 2.52 -8.98 3.47
CA PHE A 136 1.59 -8.08 4.17
C PHE A 136 0.88 -7.12 3.22
N TYR A 137 1.60 -6.57 2.25
CA TYR A 137 1.04 -5.60 1.32
C TYR A 137 0.40 -6.27 0.11
N ASP A 138 1.12 -7.14 -0.58
CA ASP A 138 0.64 -7.70 -1.84
C ASP A 138 -0.36 -8.87 -1.63
N THR A 139 -0.20 -9.67 -0.56
CA THR A 139 -1.05 -10.85 -0.32
C THR A 139 -2.16 -10.58 0.70
N ILE A 140 -1.82 -10.11 1.91
CA ILE A 140 -2.80 -9.96 3.00
C ILE A 140 -3.76 -8.81 2.75
N LEU A 141 -3.32 -7.71 2.15
CA LEU A 141 -4.16 -6.53 1.95
C LEU A 141 -5.37 -6.80 1.04
N PRO A 142 -5.22 -7.40 -0.18
CA PRO A 142 -6.37 -7.79 -1.01
C PRO A 142 -7.26 -8.84 -0.35
N LEU A 143 -6.66 -9.81 0.34
CA LEU A 143 -7.41 -10.82 1.08
C LEU A 143 -8.25 -10.20 2.19
N ASN A 144 -7.68 -9.27 2.95
CA ASN A 144 -8.40 -8.57 4.02
C ASN A 144 -9.55 -7.73 3.45
N GLY A 145 -9.33 -7.03 2.33
CA GLY A 145 -10.39 -6.32 1.62
C GLY A 145 -11.54 -7.25 1.21
N LEU A 146 -11.22 -8.43 0.68
CA LEU A 146 -12.20 -9.46 0.33
C LEU A 146 -13.00 -9.92 1.57
N LEU A 147 -12.30 -10.24 2.66
CA LEU A 147 -12.94 -10.68 3.91
C LEU A 147 -13.85 -9.60 4.50
N ILE A 148 -13.44 -8.33 4.47
CA ILE A 148 -14.28 -7.20 4.93
C ILE A 148 -15.54 -7.08 4.07
N CYS A 149 -15.46 -7.19 2.75
CA CYS A 149 -16.61 -7.16 1.86
C CYS A 149 -17.59 -8.31 2.15
N LEU A 150 -17.06 -9.52 2.31
CA LEU A 150 -17.88 -10.69 2.65
C LEU A 150 -18.53 -10.52 4.02
N PHE A 151 -17.80 -10.06 5.03
CA PHE A 151 -18.34 -9.79 6.36
C PHE A 151 -19.44 -8.71 6.32
N ALA A 152 -19.19 -7.58 5.67
CA ALA A 152 -20.15 -6.48 5.54
C ALA A 152 -21.44 -6.95 4.86
N ARG A 153 -21.33 -7.75 3.79
CA ARG A 153 -22.47 -8.22 3.01
C ARG A 153 -23.26 -9.34 3.67
N TYR A 154 -22.59 -10.33 4.25
CA TYR A 154 -23.25 -11.55 4.71
C TYR A 154 -23.51 -11.57 6.23
N ARG A 155 -22.63 -10.97 7.01
CA ARG A 155 -22.72 -11.01 8.48
C ARG A 155 -23.30 -9.73 9.07
N TRP A 156 -22.93 -8.57 8.54
CA TRP A 156 -23.29 -7.26 9.09
C TRP A 156 -24.40 -6.55 8.32
N LYS A 157 -25.00 -7.19 7.35
CA LYS A 157 -25.94 -6.65 6.37
C LYS A 157 -26.95 -5.63 6.92
N ASN A 158 -27.75 -6.02 7.93
CA ASN A 158 -28.81 -5.17 8.47
C ASN A 158 -28.24 -3.95 9.19
N SER A 159 -27.18 -4.14 9.99
CA SER A 159 -26.54 -3.05 10.70
C SER A 159 -25.81 -2.09 9.75
N LEU A 160 -25.29 -2.59 8.62
CA LEU A 160 -24.70 -1.74 7.59
C LEU A 160 -25.74 -0.84 6.93
N ASP A 161 -26.90 -1.39 6.57
CA ASP A 161 -28.00 -0.65 5.98
C ASP A 161 -28.55 0.41 6.96
N ASP A 162 -28.68 0.04 8.24
CA ASP A 162 -29.11 0.96 9.31
C ASP A 162 -28.11 2.11 9.50
N GLU A 163 -26.81 1.85 9.46
CA GLU A 163 -25.78 2.89 9.59
C GLU A 163 -25.73 3.81 8.36
N LEU A 164 -25.79 3.25 7.16
CA LEU A 164 -25.80 4.04 5.92
C LEU A 164 -27.09 4.85 5.74
N GLY A 165 -28.20 4.35 6.27
CA GLY A 165 -29.51 5.03 6.25
C GLY A 165 -29.68 6.08 7.35
N ARG A 166 -28.76 6.18 8.33
CA ARG A 166 -28.84 7.19 9.38
C ARG A 166 -28.73 8.59 8.80
N GLY A 167 -29.79 9.35 8.94
CA GLY A 167 -29.86 10.73 8.47
C GLY A 167 -30.43 10.92 7.06
N ASP A 168 -30.72 9.83 6.34
CA ASP A 168 -31.38 9.89 5.03
C ASP A 168 -32.61 8.96 4.98
N ASN A 169 -33.80 9.54 5.14
CA ASN A 169 -35.09 8.81 5.07
C ASN A 169 -35.34 8.20 3.67
N GLY A 170 -34.60 8.58 2.66
CA GLY A 170 -34.74 8.11 1.28
C GLY A 170 -33.75 6.99 0.92
N TYR A 171 -32.86 6.57 1.82
CA TYR A 171 -31.85 5.57 1.53
C TYR A 171 -32.44 4.22 1.11
N GLU A 172 -33.48 3.75 1.80
CA GLU A 172 -34.22 2.55 1.42
C GLU A 172 -34.95 2.75 0.08
N GLY A 173 -34.54 2.00 -0.94
CA GLY A 173 -35.06 2.12 -2.31
C GLY A 173 -34.29 3.09 -3.20
N SER A 174 -33.27 3.78 -2.67
CA SER A 174 -32.43 4.67 -3.46
C SER A 174 -31.49 3.90 -4.42
N PHE A 175 -31.06 4.59 -5.49
CA PHE A 175 -30.02 4.08 -6.40
C PHE A 175 -28.72 3.79 -5.64
N THR A 176 -28.40 4.60 -4.64
CA THR A 176 -27.20 4.45 -3.79
C THR A 176 -27.22 3.12 -3.05
N LYS A 177 -28.33 2.73 -2.41
CA LYS A 177 -28.45 1.42 -1.75
C LYS A 177 -28.24 0.28 -2.73
N ARG A 178 -28.88 0.33 -3.88
CA ARG A 178 -28.75 -0.70 -4.91
C ARG A 178 -27.31 -0.80 -5.44
N TYR A 179 -26.65 0.34 -5.64
CA TYR A 179 -25.24 0.38 -6.06
C TYR A 179 -24.32 -0.24 -5.00
N VAL A 180 -24.47 0.12 -3.73
CA VAL A 180 -23.71 -0.44 -2.61
C VAL A 180 -23.93 -1.94 -2.50
N ASP A 181 -25.16 -2.39 -2.54
CA ASP A 181 -25.53 -3.81 -2.45
C ASP A 181 -24.90 -4.64 -3.57
N ILE A 182 -25.00 -4.21 -4.81
CA ILE A 182 -24.42 -4.91 -5.96
C ILE A 182 -22.89 -4.87 -5.90
N SER A 183 -22.32 -3.73 -5.55
CA SER A 183 -20.87 -3.55 -5.48
C SER A 183 -20.24 -4.46 -4.40
N LEU A 184 -20.82 -4.46 -3.20
CA LEU A 184 -20.31 -5.29 -2.08
C LEU A 184 -20.63 -6.79 -2.27
N ALA A 185 -21.73 -7.12 -2.95
CA ALA A 185 -22.11 -8.52 -3.15
C ALA A 185 -21.32 -9.20 -4.28
N THR A 186 -20.94 -8.46 -5.32
CA THR A 186 -20.49 -9.06 -6.58
C THR A 186 -19.24 -8.40 -7.13
N LEU A 187 -19.29 -7.11 -7.43
CA LEU A 187 -18.24 -6.43 -8.18
C LEU A 187 -16.90 -6.42 -7.42
N ILE A 188 -16.92 -5.89 -6.20
CA ILE A 188 -15.71 -5.73 -5.38
C ILE A 188 -15.11 -7.08 -4.97
N PRO A 189 -15.88 -8.07 -4.45
CA PRO A 189 -15.33 -9.38 -4.12
C PRO A 189 -14.71 -10.12 -5.30
N ILE A 190 -15.32 -10.04 -6.49
CA ILE A 190 -14.78 -10.68 -7.69
C ILE A 190 -13.46 -10.03 -8.09
N ILE A 191 -13.40 -8.70 -8.14
CA ILE A 191 -12.17 -7.97 -8.49
C ILE A 191 -11.07 -8.28 -7.46
N LEU A 192 -11.37 -8.22 -6.17
CA LEU A 192 -10.39 -8.49 -5.12
C LEU A 192 -9.91 -9.96 -5.14
N LEU A 193 -10.80 -10.90 -5.45
CA LEU A 193 -10.43 -12.31 -5.62
C LEU A 193 -9.49 -12.50 -6.82
N LEU A 194 -9.81 -11.88 -7.94
CA LEU A 194 -8.96 -11.94 -9.14
C LEU A 194 -7.59 -11.31 -8.88
N VAL A 195 -7.55 -10.14 -8.25
CA VAL A 195 -6.30 -9.47 -7.85
C VAL A 195 -5.50 -10.37 -6.92
N PHE A 196 -6.15 -10.94 -5.88
CA PHE A 196 -5.49 -11.83 -4.92
C PHE A 196 -4.88 -13.06 -5.61
N ILE A 197 -5.66 -13.76 -6.45
CA ILE A 197 -5.19 -14.96 -7.15
C ILE A 197 -4.04 -14.61 -8.10
N ASN A 198 -4.16 -13.52 -8.87
CA ASN A 198 -3.12 -13.08 -9.79
C ASN A 198 -1.83 -12.72 -9.06
N THR A 199 -1.94 -11.99 -7.94
CA THR A 199 -0.79 -11.61 -7.11
C THR A 199 -0.08 -12.82 -6.52
N VAL A 200 -0.84 -13.79 -5.98
CA VAL A 200 -0.26 -15.03 -5.45
C VAL A 200 0.41 -15.84 -6.56
N ALA A 201 -0.24 -15.97 -7.72
CA ALA A 201 0.33 -16.70 -8.86
C ALA A 201 1.63 -16.05 -9.37
N GLN A 202 1.66 -14.74 -9.51
CA GLN A 202 2.82 -14.00 -9.99
C GLN A 202 3.98 -14.01 -8.98
N LYS A 203 3.69 -13.72 -7.71
CA LYS A 203 4.74 -13.54 -6.69
C LYS A 203 5.38 -14.85 -6.25
N TYR A 204 4.57 -15.90 -6.06
CA TYR A 204 5.06 -17.16 -5.48
C TYR A 204 5.33 -18.25 -6.54
N PHE A 205 4.67 -18.19 -7.70
CA PHE A 205 4.77 -19.21 -8.73
C PHE A 205 5.31 -18.70 -10.06
N ALA A 206 5.71 -17.42 -10.15
CA ALA A 206 6.19 -16.76 -11.38
C ALA A 206 5.24 -16.92 -12.60
N PHE A 207 3.94 -17.04 -12.33
CA PHE A 207 2.91 -17.25 -13.35
C PHE A 207 1.89 -16.11 -13.34
N THR A 208 1.72 -15.40 -14.45
CA THR A 208 0.71 -14.36 -14.61
C THR A 208 -0.57 -14.94 -15.20
N ILE A 209 -1.71 -14.74 -14.54
CA ILE A 209 -3.02 -15.18 -15.04
C ILE A 209 -3.65 -14.08 -15.90
N ILE A 210 -3.45 -12.83 -15.50
CA ILE A 210 -3.93 -11.65 -16.20
C ILE A 210 -2.69 -10.81 -16.51
N GLY A 211 -2.25 -10.83 -17.75
CA GLY A 211 -1.12 -10.07 -18.29
C GLY A 211 -1.56 -8.88 -19.09
#